data_6b55098652f401eb8e016529b62e6f2d
#
_entry.id   6b55098652f401eb8e016529b62e6f2d
#
_cell.length_a   1.000
_cell.length_b   1.000
_cell.length_c   1.000
_cell.angle_alpha   90.00
_cell.angle_beta   90.00
_cell.angle_gamma   90.00
#
_symmetry.space_group_name_H-M   'P 1'
#
loop_
_entity.id
_entity.type
_entity.pdbx_description
1 polymer ?
#
loop_
_entity_poly.entity_id
_entity_poly.type
_entity_poly.pdbx_seq_one_letter_code
_entity_poly.pdbx_strand_id
1 'polypeptide(L)'
;MNLPTSAIRIPLCLALLAGIAAFAVSSASAATVVALGASNTYGKGVARNQAFPAQLEAILRAKGLNVRVVNAGINGDTTESMLQRMDRVVPNGTSAVVLQPGGNDGRKGRPDRTAEIQSRLSARGIAVIMLPNNAFRGLPHQADGMHLTPEGYHMIAESLASQVAAAIGR
;
A
#
# COMPACT_ATOMS: atom_id res chain seq x y z
N MET A 1 47.72 18.21 -79.43
CA MET A 1 47.09 19.19 -78.50
C MET A 1 46.22 18.41 -77.59
N ASN A 2 46.74 18.03 -76.40
CA ASN A 2 46.06 17.17 -75.45
C ASN A 2 45.49 18.01 -74.32
N LEU A 3 44.19 17.95 -74.11
CA LEU A 3 43.51 18.55 -72.95
C LEU A 3 43.44 17.54 -71.82
N PRO A 4 43.72 17.91 -70.54
CA PRO A 4 43.64 17.01 -69.42
C PRO A 4 42.20 16.89 -68.84
N THR A 5 41.77 15.69 -68.61
CA THR A 5 40.52 15.35 -67.98
C THR A 5 40.65 15.56 -66.45
N SER A 6 39.88 16.51 -65.93
CA SER A 6 39.83 16.78 -64.48
C SER A 6 38.84 15.87 -63.81
N ALA A 7 39.28 14.98 -62.91
CA ALA A 7 38.47 14.09 -62.13
C ALA A 7 37.94 14.82 -60.88
N ILE A 8 36.63 15.04 -60.81
CA ILE A 8 35.94 15.58 -59.62
C ILE A 8 35.83 14.47 -58.59
N ARG A 9 36.52 14.62 -57.46
CA ARG A 9 36.37 13.78 -56.28
C ARG A 9 35.25 14.30 -55.41
N ILE A 10 34.14 13.56 -55.27
CA ILE A 10 33.06 13.85 -54.37
C ILE A 10 33.43 13.25 -53.00
N PRO A 11 33.48 14.04 -51.88
CA PRO A 11 33.70 13.48 -50.56
C PRO A 11 32.42 12.80 -50.07
N LEU A 12 32.56 11.54 -49.70
CA LEU A 12 31.53 10.72 -49.08
C LEU A 12 31.35 11.20 -47.64
N CYS A 13 30.38 12.09 -47.39
CA CYS A 13 29.99 12.46 -46.03
C CYS A 13 29.24 11.29 -45.40
N LEU A 14 29.93 10.56 -44.50
CA LEU A 14 29.33 9.54 -43.67
C LEU A 14 28.48 10.23 -42.56
N ALA A 15 27.17 10.32 -42.77
CA ALA A 15 26.25 10.79 -41.75
C ALA A 15 26.04 9.69 -40.70
N LEU A 16 26.69 9.88 -39.55
CA LEU A 16 26.47 9.01 -38.34
C LEU A 16 25.13 9.39 -37.74
N LEU A 17 24.08 8.65 -38.06
CA LEU A 17 22.77 8.72 -37.35
C LEU A 17 22.91 8.04 -35.98
N ALA A 18 23.21 8.83 -34.95
CA ALA A 18 23.12 8.41 -33.59
C ALA A 18 21.62 8.25 -33.21
N GLY A 19 21.11 7.01 -33.25
CA GLY A 19 19.77 6.69 -32.81
C GLY A 19 19.70 6.85 -31.28
N ILE A 20 19.08 7.92 -30.80
CA ILE A 20 18.71 8.08 -29.40
C ILE A 20 17.53 7.13 -29.14
N ALA A 21 17.79 5.94 -28.56
CA ALA A 21 16.74 5.08 -28.03
C ALA A 21 16.14 5.79 -26.83
N ALA A 22 14.98 6.42 -27.01
CA ALA A 22 14.18 6.94 -25.92
C ALA A 22 13.63 5.75 -25.12
N PHE A 23 14.28 5.42 -24.02
CA PHE A 23 13.70 4.52 -23.03
C PHE A 23 12.47 5.21 -22.42
N ALA A 24 11.28 4.81 -22.84
CA ALA A 24 10.05 5.18 -22.19
C ALA A 24 10.07 4.57 -20.78
N VAL A 25 10.42 5.38 -19.78
CA VAL A 25 10.25 5.00 -18.37
C VAL A 25 8.75 4.95 -18.13
N SER A 26 8.17 3.74 -18.22
CA SER A 26 6.80 3.51 -17.81
C SER A 26 6.74 3.77 -16.30
N SER A 27 6.17 4.89 -15.88
CA SER A 27 5.90 5.16 -14.47
C SER A 27 4.85 4.15 -14.00
N ALA A 28 5.29 3.06 -13.41
CA ALA A 28 4.38 2.10 -12.80
C ALA A 28 3.51 2.83 -11.77
N SER A 29 2.20 2.72 -11.91
CA SER A 29 1.25 3.27 -10.94
C SER A 29 1.56 2.73 -9.54
N ALA A 30 1.44 3.58 -8.52
CA ALA A 30 1.66 3.16 -7.15
C ALA A 30 0.67 2.06 -6.77
N ALA A 31 1.17 0.95 -6.21
CA ALA A 31 0.31 -0.07 -5.63
C ALA A 31 -0.53 0.53 -4.51
N THR A 32 -1.83 0.26 -4.50
CA THR A 32 -2.72 0.77 -3.45
C THR A 32 -2.99 -0.31 -2.41
N VAL A 33 -2.68 -0.01 -1.17
CA VAL A 33 -3.02 -0.83 0.01
C VAL A 33 -4.04 -0.08 0.84
N VAL A 34 -5.09 -0.75 1.29
CA VAL A 34 -6.09 -0.14 2.19
C VAL A 34 -5.97 -0.80 3.56
N ALA A 35 -5.76 0.01 4.60
CA ALA A 35 -5.87 -0.44 5.99
C ALA A 35 -7.33 -0.25 6.44
N LEU A 36 -8.11 -1.32 6.42
CA LEU A 36 -9.52 -1.36 6.82
C LEU A 36 -9.62 -1.80 8.27
N GLY A 37 -10.21 -0.99 9.14
CA GLY A 37 -10.29 -1.36 10.54
C GLY A 37 -10.95 -0.34 11.46
N ALA A 38 -10.76 -0.53 12.75
CA ALA A 38 -11.35 0.28 13.81
C ALA A 38 -10.36 1.35 14.33
N SER A 39 -10.39 1.65 15.64
CA SER A 39 -9.64 2.73 16.28
C SER A 39 -8.12 2.57 16.22
N ASN A 40 -7.60 1.35 16.28
CA ASN A 40 -6.17 1.10 16.13
C ASN A 40 -5.69 1.32 14.69
N THR A 41 -6.53 1.07 13.69
CA THR A 41 -6.23 1.45 12.31
C THR A 41 -6.32 2.95 12.11
N TYR A 42 -7.34 3.59 12.69
CA TYR A 42 -7.48 5.05 12.68
C TYR A 42 -6.25 5.75 13.26
N GLY A 43 -5.62 5.17 14.28
CA GLY A 43 -4.55 5.80 15.08
C GLY A 43 -5.14 6.72 16.15
N LYS A 44 -6.13 6.22 16.92
CA LYS A 44 -6.73 7.02 18.00
C LYS A 44 -5.68 7.43 19.02
N GLY A 45 -5.65 8.71 19.35
CA GLY A 45 -4.74 9.29 20.35
C GLY A 45 -3.34 9.67 19.83
N VAL A 46 -3.05 9.45 18.54
CA VAL A 46 -1.79 9.86 17.90
C VAL A 46 -2.04 10.73 16.67
N ALA A 47 -1.01 11.42 16.19
CA ALA A 47 -1.08 12.18 14.94
C ALA A 47 -1.24 11.22 13.73
N ARG A 48 -1.81 11.72 12.62
CA ARG A 48 -2.09 10.90 11.43
C ARG A 48 -0.86 10.18 10.88
N ASN A 49 0.28 10.84 10.86
CA ASN A 49 1.54 10.28 10.39
C ASN A 49 2.17 9.27 11.38
N GLN A 50 1.66 9.19 12.60
CA GLN A 50 2.09 8.24 13.63
C GLN A 50 1.21 6.98 13.70
N ALA A 51 0.06 6.97 13.02
CA ALA A 51 -0.77 5.78 12.88
C ALA A 51 -0.06 4.72 12.03
N PHE A 52 -0.27 3.43 12.31
CA PHE A 52 0.46 2.37 11.61
C PHE A 52 0.32 2.39 10.08
N PRO A 53 -0.80 2.79 9.45
CA PRO A 53 -0.89 2.81 8.00
C PRO A 53 0.09 3.81 7.36
N ALA A 54 0.27 4.98 7.95
CA ALA A 54 1.22 5.98 7.46
C ALA A 54 2.68 5.53 7.68
N GLN A 55 2.97 4.91 8.81
CA GLN A 55 4.29 4.36 9.10
C GLN A 55 4.62 3.18 8.18
N LEU A 56 3.65 2.31 7.90
CA LEU A 56 3.79 1.21 6.94
C LEU A 56 4.13 1.73 5.53
N GLU A 57 3.43 2.78 5.07
CA GLU A 57 3.75 3.42 3.80
C GLU A 57 5.20 3.91 3.78
N ALA A 58 5.64 4.60 4.84
CA ALA A 58 6.99 5.12 4.94
C ALA A 58 8.04 3.99 4.90
N ILE A 59 7.82 2.90 5.64
CA ILE A 59 8.70 1.72 5.66
C ILE A 59 8.79 1.07 4.26
N LEU A 60 7.65 0.87 3.59
CA LEU A 60 7.62 0.24 2.28
C LEU A 60 8.30 1.12 1.21
N ARG A 61 8.09 2.44 1.27
CA ARG A 61 8.76 3.39 0.37
C ARG A 61 10.26 3.45 0.61
N ALA A 62 10.71 3.40 1.87
CA ALA A 62 12.13 3.32 2.20
C ALA A 62 12.79 2.03 1.65
N LYS A 63 12.02 0.97 1.42
CA LYS A 63 12.45 -0.26 0.73
C LYS A 63 12.38 -0.16 -0.81
N GLY A 64 12.11 1.02 -1.38
CA GLY A 64 12.03 1.26 -2.82
C GLY A 64 10.71 0.88 -3.48
N LEU A 65 9.67 0.54 -2.72
CA LEU A 65 8.37 0.18 -3.28
C LEU A 65 7.54 1.42 -3.60
N ASN A 66 6.98 1.49 -4.82
CA ASN A 66 6.03 2.55 -5.18
C ASN A 66 4.63 2.14 -4.67
N VAL A 67 4.30 2.57 -3.46
CA VAL A 67 3.08 2.19 -2.75
C VAL A 67 2.42 3.37 -2.07
N ARG A 68 1.08 3.30 -1.98
CA ARG A 68 0.23 4.18 -1.17
C ARG A 68 -0.56 3.32 -0.20
N VAL A 69 -0.55 3.67 1.10
CA VAL A 69 -1.35 3.02 2.14
C VAL A 69 -2.47 3.96 2.61
N VAL A 70 -3.69 3.62 2.28
CA VAL A 70 -4.88 4.41 2.65
C VAL A 70 -5.36 3.97 4.03
N ASN A 71 -5.44 4.91 4.96
CA ASN A 71 -6.02 4.66 6.28
C ASN A 71 -7.55 4.76 6.20
N ALA A 72 -8.22 3.63 6.23
CA ALA A 72 -9.68 3.49 6.28
C ALA A 72 -10.16 3.03 7.67
N GLY A 73 -9.48 3.42 8.74
CA GLY A 73 -9.88 3.19 10.12
C GLY A 73 -10.96 4.16 10.58
N ILE A 74 -11.93 3.66 11.35
CA ILE A 74 -12.96 4.48 12.01
C ILE A 74 -13.05 4.09 13.49
N ASN A 75 -13.04 5.09 14.38
CA ASN A 75 -13.17 4.84 15.82
C ASN A 75 -14.49 4.15 16.16
N GLY A 76 -14.41 3.04 16.91
CA GLY A 76 -15.59 2.31 17.34
C GLY A 76 -16.26 1.47 16.26
N ASP A 77 -15.64 1.33 15.09
CA ASP A 77 -16.20 0.56 13.98
C ASP A 77 -16.37 -0.93 14.31
N THR A 78 -17.43 -1.53 13.79
CA THR A 78 -17.71 -2.96 13.84
C THR A 78 -17.41 -3.60 12.48
N THR A 79 -17.26 -4.91 12.44
CA THR A 79 -17.06 -5.61 11.16
C THR A 79 -18.30 -5.49 10.26
N GLU A 80 -19.51 -5.39 10.81
CA GLU A 80 -20.72 -5.08 10.04
C GLU A 80 -20.64 -3.70 9.37
N SER A 81 -20.22 -2.66 10.11
CA SER A 81 -20.05 -1.31 9.56
C SER A 81 -18.90 -1.26 8.54
N MET A 82 -17.81 -2.00 8.77
CA MET A 82 -16.73 -2.16 7.79
C MET A 82 -17.25 -2.77 6.49
N LEU A 83 -18.07 -3.81 6.58
CA LEU A 83 -18.67 -4.49 5.44
C LEU A 83 -19.56 -3.54 4.62
N GLN A 84 -20.40 -2.73 5.28
CA GLN A 84 -21.29 -1.77 4.64
C GLN A 84 -20.55 -0.68 3.85
N ARG A 85 -19.35 -0.28 4.29
CA ARG A 85 -18.54 0.75 3.64
C ARG A 85 -17.41 0.22 2.76
N MET A 86 -17.20 -1.09 2.74
CA MET A 86 -16.07 -1.75 2.11
C MET A 86 -15.90 -1.35 0.64
N ASP A 87 -16.94 -1.42 -0.17
CA ASP A 87 -16.86 -1.13 -1.60
C ASP A 87 -16.48 0.33 -1.90
N ARG A 88 -16.89 1.24 -1.02
CA ARG A 88 -16.53 2.66 -1.14
C ARG A 88 -15.08 2.93 -0.77
N VAL A 89 -14.53 2.24 0.25
CA VAL A 89 -13.18 2.52 0.79
C VAL A 89 -12.10 1.60 0.22
N VAL A 90 -12.50 0.51 -0.42
CA VAL A 90 -11.63 -0.43 -1.13
C VAL A 90 -12.00 -0.42 -2.62
N PRO A 91 -11.53 0.56 -3.40
CA PRO A 91 -11.86 0.67 -4.82
C PRO A 91 -11.25 -0.48 -5.64
N ASN A 92 -11.76 -0.64 -6.87
CA ASN A 92 -11.15 -1.55 -7.84
C ASN A 92 -9.69 -1.14 -8.11
N GLY A 93 -8.81 -2.11 -8.30
CA GLY A 93 -7.38 -1.89 -8.45
C GLY A 93 -6.61 -1.78 -7.12
N THR A 94 -7.29 -1.96 -5.97
CA THR A 94 -6.61 -2.16 -4.68
C THR A 94 -5.80 -3.45 -4.73
N SER A 95 -4.50 -3.36 -4.45
CA SER A 95 -3.57 -4.50 -4.50
C SER A 95 -3.69 -5.40 -3.26
N ALA A 96 -3.86 -4.79 -2.08
CA ALA A 96 -3.99 -5.53 -0.83
C ALA A 96 -4.82 -4.74 0.20
N VAL A 97 -5.41 -5.48 1.15
CA VAL A 97 -6.09 -4.92 2.33
C VAL A 97 -5.43 -5.46 3.59
N VAL A 98 -5.01 -4.57 4.48
CA VAL A 98 -4.71 -4.92 5.88
C VAL A 98 -6.01 -4.81 6.64
N LEU A 99 -6.56 -5.95 7.09
CA LEU A 99 -7.84 -6.01 7.79
C LEU A 99 -7.62 -6.14 9.30
N GLN A 100 -8.04 -5.11 10.04
CA GLN A 100 -8.03 -5.08 11.51
C GLN A 100 -9.49 -5.05 12.01
N PRO A 101 -10.11 -6.20 12.31
CA PRO A 101 -11.53 -6.26 12.67
C PRO A 101 -11.83 -5.55 14.00
N GLY A 102 -10.87 -5.54 14.93
CA GLY A 102 -11.05 -4.93 16.24
C GLY A 102 -11.90 -5.79 17.19
N GLY A 103 -12.16 -5.24 18.38
CA GLY A 103 -12.96 -5.92 19.41
C GLY A 103 -14.35 -5.29 19.64
N ASN A 104 -14.80 -4.44 18.70
CA ASN A 104 -16.03 -3.68 18.90
C ASN A 104 -17.30 -4.52 18.75
N ASP A 105 -17.25 -5.57 17.92
CA ASP A 105 -18.39 -6.47 17.74
C ASP A 105 -18.79 -7.10 19.08
N GLY A 106 -17.86 -7.73 19.80
CA GLY A 106 -18.11 -8.31 21.11
C GLY A 106 -18.57 -7.28 22.14
N ARG A 107 -17.93 -6.09 22.18
CA ARG A 107 -18.33 -5.02 23.12
C ARG A 107 -19.74 -4.46 22.86
N LYS A 108 -20.22 -4.54 21.62
CA LYS A 108 -21.53 -4.04 21.20
C LYS A 108 -22.56 -5.13 21.01
N GLY A 109 -22.24 -6.40 21.36
CA GLY A 109 -23.12 -7.53 21.13
C GLY A 109 -23.49 -7.75 19.66
N ARG A 110 -22.56 -7.45 18.73
CA ARG A 110 -22.77 -7.59 17.29
C ARG A 110 -22.07 -8.85 16.77
N PRO A 111 -22.63 -9.48 15.73
CA PRO A 111 -21.97 -10.62 15.09
C PRO A 111 -20.68 -10.18 14.41
N ASP A 112 -19.66 -11.05 14.48
CA ASP A 112 -18.41 -10.88 13.75
C ASP A 112 -18.60 -11.23 12.26
N ARG A 113 -18.32 -10.28 11.37
CA ARG A 113 -18.40 -10.43 9.92
C ARG A 113 -17.03 -10.52 9.25
N THR A 114 -15.97 -10.76 10.01
CA THR A 114 -14.60 -10.81 9.47
C THR A 114 -14.47 -11.79 8.32
N ALA A 115 -15.01 -12.99 8.45
CA ALA A 115 -14.95 -14.01 7.40
C ALA A 115 -15.68 -13.58 6.10
N GLU A 116 -16.80 -12.85 6.24
CA GLU A 116 -17.53 -12.33 5.08
C GLU A 116 -16.72 -11.22 4.36
N ILE A 117 -16.08 -10.31 5.11
CA ILE A 117 -15.19 -9.29 4.54
C ILE A 117 -14.05 -9.96 3.77
N GLN A 118 -13.37 -10.95 4.38
CA GLN A 118 -12.30 -11.69 3.73
C GLN A 118 -12.77 -12.37 2.43
N SER A 119 -13.89 -13.06 2.48
CA SER A 119 -14.47 -13.75 1.31
C SER A 119 -14.76 -12.79 0.17
N ARG A 120 -15.40 -11.64 0.44
CA ARG A 120 -15.72 -10.65 -0.58
C ARG A 120 -14.48 -10.00 -1.19
N LEU A 121 -13.47 -9.68 -0.38
CA LEU A 121 -12.21 -9.13 -0.87
C LEU A 121 -11.45 -10.14 -1.73
N SER A 122 -11.37 -11.41 -1.28
CA SER A 122 -10.73 -12.48 -2.02
C SER A 122 -11.42 -12.77 -3.36
N ALA A 123 -12.76 -12.72 -3.41
CA ALA A 123 -13.53 -12.85 -4.64
C ALA A 123 -13.23 -11.74 -5.66
N ARG A 124 -12.73 -10.58 -5.21
CA ARG A 124 -12.26 -9.47 -6.04
C ARG A 124 -10.78 -9.59 -6.42
N GLY A 125 -10.10 -10.70 -6.07
CA GLY A 125 -8.67 -10.90 -6.30
C GLY A 125 -7.75 -10.05 -5.41
N ILE A 126 -8.28 -9.47 -4.33
CA ILE A 126 -7.53 -8.60 -3.42
C ILE A 126 -6.88 -9.45 -2.33
N ALA A 127 -5.56 -9.31 -2.15
CA ALA A 127 -4.86 -9.98 -1.06
C ALA A 127 -5.28 -9.41 0.31
N VAL A 128 -5.64 -10.28 1.27
CA VAL A 128 -6.04 -9.87 2.62
C VAL A 128 -4.97 -10.26 3.62
N ILE A 129 -4.37 -9.26 4.27
CA ILE A 129 -3.43 -9.42 5.37
C ILE A 129 -4.19 -9.15 6.67
N MET A 130 -4.31 -10.19 7.50
CA MET A 130 -5.00 -10.06 8.78
C MET A 130 -4.12 -9.40 9.83
N LEU A 131 -4.68 -8.42 10.53
CA LEU A 131 -4.11 -7.82 11.72
C LEU A 131 -5.05 -8.09 12.91
N PRO A 132 -4.93 -9.26 13.55
CA PRO A 132 -5.82 -9.67 14.63
C PRO A 132 -5.51 -8.91 15.92
N ASN A 133 -6.47 -8.84 16.85
CA ASN A 133 -6.33 -8.09 18.10
C ASN A 133 -5.19 -8.58 19.00
N ASN A 134 -4.83 -9.85 18.94
CA ASN A 134 -3.71 -10.38 19.72
C ASN A 134 -2.33 -9.87 19.23
N ALA A 135 -2.24 -9.32 18.01
CA ALA A 135 -1.01 -8.71 17.50
C ALA A 135 -0.61 -7.44 18.28
N PHE A 136 -1.53 -6.85 19.03
CA PHE A 136 -1.27 -5.66 19.85
C PHE A 136 -0.73 -5.99 21.25
N ARG A 137 -0.77 -7.24 21.67
CA ARG A 137 -0.35 -7.65 23.03
C ARG A 137 1.14 -7.43 23.22
N GLY A 138 1.50 -6.89 24.40
CA GLY A 138 2.91 -6.65 24.76
C GLY A 138 3.59 -5.48 24.06
N LEU A 139 2.87 -4.77 23.19
CA LEU A 139 3.38 -3.55 22.56
C LEU A 139 3.15 -2.33 23.48
N PRO A 140 3.89 -1.22 23.27
CA PRO A 140 3.67 0.02 24.00
C PRO A 140 2.26 0.57 23.79
N HIS A 141 1.49 0.71 24.90
CA HIS A 141 0.13 1.24 24.89
C HIS A 141 0.07 2.64 25.51
N GLN A 142 -0.94 3.39 25.09
CA GLN A 142 -1.36 4.62 25.76
C GLN A 142 -1.94 4.30 27.14
N ALA A 143 -2.18 5.32 27.95
CA ALA A 143 -2.71 5.17 29.31
C ALA A 143 -4.07 4.45 29.39
N ASP A 144 -4.82 4.40 28.26
CA ASP A 144 -6.09 3.67 28.18
C ASP A 144 -5.95 2.13 28.06
N GLY A 145 -4.72 1.63 27.95
CA GLY A 145 -4.41 0.20 27.83
C GLY A 145 -4.96 -0.49 26.57
N MET A 146 -5.51 0.28 25.63
CA MET A 146 -6.20 -0.25 24.44
C MET A 146 -5.56 0.22 23.13
N HIS A 147 -5.16 1.48 23.06
CA HIS A 147 -4.56 2.08 21.86
C HIS A 147 -3.05 2.14 22.01
N LEU A 148 -2.33 1.96 20.93
CA LEU A 148 -0.88 1.95 20.94
C LEU A 148 -0.31 3.38 20.98
N THR A 149 0.89 3.50 21.55
CA THR A 149 1.72 4.70 21.37
C THR A 149 2.22 4.80 19.92
N PRO A 150 2.79 5.94 19.49
CA PRO A 150 3.42 6.03 18.16
C PRO A 150 4.46 4.92 17.89
N GLU A 151 5.24 4.57 18.93
CA GLU A 151 6.22 3.47 18.86
C GLU A 151 5.52 2.12 18.67
N GLY A 152 4.46 1.82 19.43
CA GLY A 152 3.70 0.59 19.27
C GLY A 152 3.08 0.47 17.88
N TYR A 153 2.58 1.56 17.29
CA TYR A 153 2.11 1.57 15.90
C TYR A 153 3.25 1.38 14.90
N HIS A 154 4.46 1.85 15.20
CA HIS A 154 5.63 1.59 14.37
C HIS A 154 5.97 0.09 14.32
N MET A 155 5.98 -0.56 15.48
CA MET A 155 6.23 -2.01 15.57
C MET A 155 5.18 -2.83 14.79
N ILE A 156 3.91 -2.44 14.82
CA ILE A 156 2.88 -3.04 13.96
C ILE A 156 3.20 -2.84 12.48
N ALA A 157 3.59 -1.62 12.08
CA ALA A 157 3.92 -1.33 10.70
C ALA A 157 5.12 -2.18 10.21
N GLU A 158 6.16 -2.32 11.03
CA GLU A 158 7.31 -3.18 10.72
C GLU A 158 6.91 -4.65 10.56
N SER A 159 6.07 -5.17 11.47
CA SER A 159 5.59 -6.56 11.43
C SER A 159 4.79 -6.90 10.17
N LEU A 160 4.08 -5.91 9.60
CA LEU A 160 3.27 -6.05 8.40
C LEU A 160 4.07 -5.89 7.10
N ALA A 161 5.21 -5.17 7.14
CA ALA A 161 5.90 -4.71 5.95
C ALA A 161 6.26 -5.82 4.96
N SER A 162 6.78 -6.95 5.45
CA SER A 162 7.16 -8.07 4.58
C SER A 162 5.97 -8.74 3.91
N GLN A 163 4.86 -8.93 4.63
CA GLN A 163 3.64 -9.53 4.10
C GLN A 163 2.99 -8.62 3.04
N VAL A 164 2.95 -7.30 3.32
CA VAL A 164 2.41 -6.32 2.38
C VAL A 164 3.29 -6.22 1.14
N ALA A 165 4.62 -6.16 1.29
CA ALA A 165 5.55 -6.15 0.17
C ALA A 165 5.35 -7.37 -0.75
N ALA A 166 5.23 -8.57 -0.18
CA ALA A 166 4.98 -9.79 -0.94
C ALA A 166 3.61 -9.79 -1.66
N ALA A 167 2.60 -9.15 -1.06
CA ALA A 167 1.26 -9.07 -1.64
C ALA A 167 1.17 -8.10 -2.83
N ILE A 168 1.94 -7.01 -2.81
CA ILE A 168 1.92 -5.99 -3.89
C ILE A 168 2.95 -6.24 -5.00
N GLY A 169 3.91 -7.14 -4.78
CA GLY A 169 4.93 -7.52 -5.77
C GLY A 169 4.53 -8.67 -6.70
N ARG A 170 3.28 -9.11 -6.65
CA ARG A 170 2.72 -10.20 -7.48
C ARG A 170 2.15 -9.72 -8.78
#